data_9226d01a09df1f64179cf32dee8d5a37
#
_entry.id   9226d01a09df1f64179cf32dee8d5a37
#
_cell.length_a   1.000
_cell.length_b   1.000
_cell.length_c   1.000
_cell.angle_alpha   90.00
_cell.angle_beta   90.00
_cell.angle_gamma   90.00
#
_symmetry.space_group_name_H-M   'P 1'
#
loop_
_entity.id
_entity.type
_entity.pdbx_description
1 polymer ?
#
loop_
_entity_poly.entity_id
_entity_poly.type
_entity_poly.pdbx_seq_one_letter_code
_entity_poly.pdbx_strand_id
1 'polypeptide(L)'
;MLKTRNLLAASGLAMLALFVSVTSFAESKAKIDVGASEALAQFYKLNPSNEQLAQRAAGVLIFPEVTKAGVGVAGEHGNGVLQVHGKAVGYYSSTAASVGVTLGVGKRSEVILFMTQEALDHFTSSKGWHIGADTGIAIAKAGAGGEYDSETLKKSIVGFVFGEKGLIADASLEGSKISKIKTT
;
A
#
# COMPACT_ATOMS: atom_id res chain seq x y z
N MET A 1 -17.42 -54.04 50.01
CA MET A 1 -16.22 -53.27 49.84
C MET A 1 -15.96 -53.11 48.33
N LEU A 2 -16.51 -52.08 47.68
CA LEU A 2 -16.26 -51.77 46.27
C LEU A 2 -15.36 -50.55 46.19
N LYS A 3 -14.17 -50.74 45.59
CA LYS A 3 -13.26 -49.64 45.25
C LYS A 3 -13.68 -49.04 43.92
N THR A 4 -14.22 -47.83 43.95
CA THR A 4 -14.48 -47.01 42.79
C THR A 4 -13.16 -46.38 42.31
N ARG A 5 -12.69 -46.78 41.12
CA ARG A 5 -11.56 -46.13 40.41
C ARG A 5 -12.08 -45.01 39.54
N ASN A 6 -11.77 -43.80 39.91
CA ASN A 6 -12.02 -42.61 39.09
C ASN A 6 -11.11 -42.63 37.88
N LEU A 7 -11.69 -42.73 36.67
CA LEU A 7 -11.02 -42.44 35.42
C LEU A 7 -11.13 -40.95 35.16
N LEU A 8 -10.05 -40.23 35.34
CA LEU A 8 -9.91 -38.87 34.84
C LEU A 8 -9.64 -38.94 33.32
N ALA A 9 -10.65 -38.59 32.53
CA ALA A 9 -10.50 -38.39 31.12
C ALA A 9 -9.82 -37.04 30.88
N ALA A 10 -8.55 -37.06 30.55
CA ALA A 10 -7.84 -35.88 30.08
C ALA A 10 -8.21 -35.61 28.63
N SER A 11 -9.10 -34.66 28.41
CA SER A 11 -9.42 -34.14 27.06
C SER A 11 -8.25 -33.27 26.59
N GLY A 12 -7.34 -33.85 25.84
CA GLY A 12 -6.29 -33.15 25.15
C GLY A 12 -6.88 -32.38 23.96
N LEU A 13 -7.04 -31.08 24.13
CA LEU A 13 -7.40 -30.17 23.04
C LEU A 13 -6.16 -29.97 22.17
N ALA A 14 -6.03 -30.76 21.10
CA ALA A 14 -5.00 -30.60 20.11
C ALA A 14 -5.32 -29.35 19.30
N MET A 15 -4.68 -28.23 19.65
CA MET A 15 -4.64 -27.04 18.81
C MET A 15 -3.84 -27.35 17.57
N LEU A 16 -4.53 -27.66 16.48
CA LEU A 16 -3.94 -27.81 15.16
C LEU A 16 -3.60 -26.40 14.65
N ALA A 17 -2.37 -25.96 14.93
CA ALA A 17 -1.81 -24.74 14.33
C ALA A 17 -1.63 -25.01 12.84
N LEU A 18 -2.57 -24.59 12.02
CA LEU A 18 -2.40 -24.48 10.57
C LEU A 18 -1.32 -23.41 10.30
N PHE A 19 -0.07 -23.85 10.15
CA PHE A 19 0.97 -23.07 9.51
C PHE A 19 0.58 -22.93 8.04
N VAL A 20 -0.13 -21.87 7.72
CA VAL A 20 -0.25 -21.41 6.33
C VAL A 20 1.12 -20.92 5.94
N SER A 21 1.89 -21.78 5.29
CA SER A 21 3.11 -21.38 4.60
C SER A 21 2.73 -20.42 3.51
N VAL A 22 2.82 -19.11 3.78
CA VAL A 22 2.74 -18.06 2.76
C VAL A 22 4.00 -18.22 1.92
N THR A 23 3.90 -18.97 0.83
CA THR A 23 4.90 -18.94 -0.21
C THR A 23 4.88 -17.52 -0.78
N SER A 24 5.81 -16.70 -0.33
CA SER A 24 6.09 -15.39 -0.91
C SER A 24 6.56 -15.65 -2.33
N PHE A 25 5.65 -15.64 -3.31
CA PHE A 25 6.05 -15.52 -4.70
C PHE A 25 6.67 -14.13 -4.84
N ALA A 26 8.00 -14.08 -4.95
CA ALA A 26 8.70 -12.86 -5.31
C ALA A 26 8.15 -12.43 -6.67
N GLU A 27 7.38 -11.36 -6.70
CA GLU A 27 6.85 -10.81 -7.92
C GLU A 27 8.01 -10.30 -8.79
N SER A 28 8.04 -10.68 -10.07
CA SER A 28 9.11 -10.30 -10.95
C SER A 28 9.10 -8.79 -11.22
N LYS A 29 10.27 -8.17 -11.37
CA LYS A 29 10.42 -6.76 -11.76
C LYS A 29 9.56 -6.39 -12.96
N ALA A 30 9.59 -7.23 -13.98
CA ALA A 30 8.84 -7.00 -15.21
C ALA A 30 7.32 -6.88 -14.95
N LYS A 31 6.77 -7.69 -14.04
CA LYS A 31 5.36 -7.63 -13.69
C LYS A 31 5.02 -6.33 -12.95
N ILE A 32 5.86 -5.93 -11.98
CA ILE A 32 5.68 -4.67 -11.25
C ILE A 32 5.79 -3.48 -12.22
N ASP A 33 6.77 -3.48 -13.13
CA ASP A 33 6.98 -2.38 -14.08
C ASP A 33 5.83 -2.24 -15.08
N VAL A 34 5.30 -3.35 -15.60
CA VAL A 34 4.12 -3.34 -16.47
C VAL A 34 2.91 -2.80 -15.72
N GLY A 35 2.62 -3.33 -14.54
CA GLY A 35 1.52 -2.86 -13.72
C GLY A 35 1.66 -1.37 -13.34
N ALA A 36 2.86 -0.91 -13.01
CA ALA A 36 3.13 0.49 -12.72
C ALA A 36 2.86 1.41 -13.90
N SER A 37 3.22 0.97 -15.11
CA SER A 37 2.94 1.73 -16.34
C SER A 37 1.44 1.84 -16.59
N GLU A 38 0.69 0.75 -16.36
CA GLU A 38 -0.78 0.74 -16.48
C GLU A 38 -1.43 1.63 -15.43
N ALA A 39 -0.98 1.55 -14.17
CA ALA A 39 -1.48 2.38 -13.07
C ALA A 39 -1.20 3.87 -13.32
N LEU A 40 -0.01 4.25 -13.83
CA LEU A 40 0.30 5.62 -14.22
C LEU A 40 -0.58 6.11 -15.36
N ALA A 41 -0.81 5.28 -16.38
CA ALA A 41 -1.70 5.63 -17.48
C ALA A 41 -3.15 5.86 -17.00
N GLN A 42 -3.62 5.06 -16.05
CA GLN A 42 -4.90 5.29 -15.39
C GLN A 42 -4.89 6.57 -14.56
N PHE A 43 -3.86 6.80 -13.75
CA PHE A 43 -3.70 7.99 -12.93
C PHE A 43 -3.76 9.28 -13.78
N TYR A 44 -3.11 9.31 -14.93
CA TYR A 44 -3.13 10.47 -15.84
C TYR A 44 -4.53 10.73 -16.44
N LYS A 45 -5.32 9.67 -16.64
CA LYS A 45 -6.70 9.81 -17.13
C LYS A 45 -7.67 10.33 -16.08
N LEU A 46 -7.38 10.18 -14.79
CA LEU A 46 -8.25 10.64 -13.71
C LEU A 46 -8.37 12.18 -13.67
N ASN A 47 -7.27 12.86 -13.98
CA ASN A 47 -7.23 14.32 -14.00
C ASN A 47 -6.10 14.78 -14.94
N PRO A 48 -6.35 15.75 -15.84
CA PRO A 48 -5.33 16.27 -16.76
C PRO A 48 -4.08 16.83 -16.08
N SER A 49 -4.20 17.29 -14.82
CA SER A 49 -3.06 17.81 -14.05
C SER A 49 -2.12 16.75 -13.53
N ASN A 50 -2.54 15.49 -13.49
CA ASN A 50 -1.78 14.41 -12.83
C ASN A 50 -0.46 14.11 -13.52
N GLU A 51 -0.43 14.18 -14.85
CA GLU A 51 0.79 13.98 -15.61
C GLU A 51 1.81 15.09 -15.32
N GLN A 52 1.37 16.35 -15.28
CA GLN A 52 2.23 17.48 -14.94
C GLN A 52 2.75 17.39 -13.50
N LEU A 53 1.91 16.96 -12.56
CA LEU A 53 2.32 16.75 -11.18
C LEU A 53 3.40 15.66 -11.08
N ALA A 54 3.21 14.54 -11.77
CA ALA A 54 4.18 13.44 -11.79
C ALA A 54 5.51 13.86 -12.45
N GLN A 55 5.47 14.65 -13.53
CA GLN A 55 6.66 15.18 -14.22
C GLN A 55 7.46 16.17 -13.34
N ARG A 56 6.80 16.90 -12.45
CA ARG A 56 7.42 17.86 -11.53
C ARG A 56 7.95 17.21 -10.26
N ALA A 57 7.52 16.00 -9.94
CA ALA A 57 7.95 15.28 -8.76
C ALA A 57 9.41 14.84 -8.90
N ALA A 58 10.20 14.95 -7.80
CA ALA A 58 11.54 14.41 -7.71
C ALA A 58 11.57 12.89 -7.83
N GLY A 59 10.50 12.22 -7.35
CA GLY A 59 10.30 10.78 -7.48
C GLY A 59 8.83 10.41 -7.43
N VAL A 60 8.49 9.30 -8.07
CA VAL A 60 7.14 8.74 -8.14
C VAL A 60 7.18 7.29 -7.69
N LEU A 61 6.52 6.98 -6.59
CA LEU A 61 6.39 5.61 -6.07
C LEU A 61 5.01 5.09 -6.45
N ILE A 62 4.97 3.99 -7.19
CA ILE A 62 3.75 3.42 -7.75
C ILE A 62 3.54 2.03 -7.19
N PHE A 63 2.41 1.79 -6.56
CA PHE A 63 1.90 0.48 -6.23
C PHE A 63 0.72 0.17 -7.16
N PRO A 64 0.94 -0.62 -8.22
CA PRO A 64 -0.10 -0.88 -9.22
C PRO A 64 -1.31 -1.62 -8.65
N GLU A 65 -1.06 -2.49 -7.69
CA GLU A 65 -2.11 -3.22 -7.00
C GLU A 65 -1.77 -3.38 -5.52
N VAL A 66 -2.60 -2.81 -4.67
CA VAL A 66 -2.62 -3.08 -3.23
C VAL A 66 -3.90 -3.84 -2.95
N THR A 67 -3.75 -5.08 -2.50
CA THR A 67 -4.86 -5.95 -2.13
C THR A 67 -5.11 -5.83 -0.63
N LYS A 68 -6.36 -5.57 -0.27
CA LYS A 68 -6.88 -5.62 1.11
C LYS A 68 -7.76 -6.85 1.24
N ALA A 69 -7.50 -7.69 2.23
CA ALA A 69 -8.31 -8.88 2.50
C ALA A 69 -8.45 -9.12 4.01
N GLY A 70 -9.65 -9.51 4.44
CA GLY A 70 -9.89 -9.88 5.83
C GLY A 70 -11.36 -9.94 6.23
N VAL A 71 -11.57 -10.40 7.45
CA VAL A 71 -12.86 -10.45 8.15
C VAL A 71 -12.63 -9.96 9.57
N GLY A 72 -13.17 -8.78 9.91
CA GLY A 72 -12.94 -8.14 11.22
C GLY A 72 -11.55 -7.52 11.38
N VAL A 73 -10.49 -8.23 10.97
CA VAL A 73 -9.13 -7.72 10.81
C VAL A 73 -8.75 -7.91 9.36
N ALA A 74 -8.24 -6.87 8.72
CA ALA A 74 -7.78 -6.93 7.34
C ALA A 74 -6.29 -6.66 7.26
N GLY A 75 -5.60 -7.44 6.41
CA GLY A 75 -4.25 -7.16 5.94
C GLY A 75 -4.27 -6.50 4.58
N GLU A 76 -3.33 -5.62 4.34
CA GLU A 76 -3.11 -4.98 3.05
C GLU A 76 -1.68 -5.27 2.59
N HIS A 77 -1.53 -5.58 1.31
CA HIS A 77 -0.22 -5.82 0.71
C HIS A 77 -0.21 -5.45 -0.76
N GLY A 78 0.89 -4.83 -1.18
CA GLY A 78 1.17 -4.54 -2.59
C GLY A 78 2.65 -4.36 -2.82
N ASN A 79 3.11 -4.69 -4.02
CA ASN A 79 4.46 -4.41 -4.48
C ASN A 79 4.44 -3.25 -5.47
N GLY A 80 5.49 -2.44 -5.44
CA GLY A 80 5.58 -1.24 -6.24
C GLY A 80 7.01 -0.90 -6.64
N VAL A 81 7.13 0.14 -7.47
CA VAL A 81 8.38 0.64 -8.01
C VAL A 81 8.51 2.14 -7.76
N LEU A 82 9.68 2.57 -7.33
CA LEU A 82 10.07 3.98 -7.30
C LEU A 82 10.71 4.33 -8.62
N GLN A 83 10.17 5.34 -9.28
CA GLN A 83 10.73 5.93 -10.49
C GLN A 83 11.27 7.34 -10.21
N VAL A 84 12.45 7.62 -10.76
CA VAL A 84 13.07 8.94 -10.79
C VAL A 84 13.33 9.28 -12.26
N HIS A 85 12.77 10.39 -12.73
CA HIS A 85 12.79 10.78 -14.14
C HIS A 85 12.35 9.62 -15.08
N GLY A 86 11.30 8.91 -14.70
CA GLY A 86 10.73 7.79 -15.47
C GLY A 86 11.56 6.50 -15.46
N LYS A 87 12.65 6.42 -14.69
CA LYS A 87 13.49 5.22 -14.57
C LYS A 87 13.29 4.55 -13.22
N ALA A 88 13.09 3.24 -13.22
CA ALA A 88 13.02 2.44 -12.00
C ALA A 88 14.35 2.48 -11.22
N VAL A 89 14.32 2.95 -9.98
CA VAL A 89 15.50 3.06 -9.10
C VAL A 89 15.40 2.16 -7.86
N GLY A 90 14.25 1.57 -7.60
CA GLY A 90 14.06 0.64 -6.49
C GLY A 90 12.66 0.06 -6.46
N TYR A 91 12.54 -1.11 -5.82
CA TYR A 91 11.27 -1.80 -5.64
C TYR A 91 10.93 -1.86 -4.15
N TYR A 92 9.65 -1.76 -3.84
CA TYR A 92 9.15 -1.62 -2.48
C TYR A 92 7.89 -2.45 -2.29
N SER A 93 7.66 -2.87 -1.05
CA SER A 93 6.38 -3.43 -0.63
C SER A 93 5.67 -2.45 0.30
N SER A 94 4.37 -2.31 0.15
CA SER A 94 3.48 -1.65 1.10
C SER A 94 2.72 -2.72 1.87
N THR A 95 2.66 -2.58 3.19
CA THR A 95 1.90 -3.46 4.08
C THR A 95 1.17 -2.62 5.12
N ALA A 96 -0.07 -2.95 5.39
CA ALA A 96 -0.84 -2.36 6.47
C ALA A 96 -1.73 -3.39 7.14
N ALA A 97 -2.17 -3.09 8.36
CA ALA A 97 -3.19 -3.85 9.04
C ALA A 97 -4.28 -2.88 9.53
N SER A 98 -5.52 -3.26 9.36
CA SER A 98 -6.66 -2.50 9.84
C SER A 98 -7.63 -3.39 10.62
N VAL A 99 -8.24 -2.83 11.67
CA VAL A 99 -9.28 -3.48 12.46
C VAL A 99 -10.59 -2.75 12.19
N GLY A 100 -11.64 -3.49 11.90
CA GLY A 100 -12.96 -2.90 11.65
C GLY A 100 -13.89 -3.83 10.89
N VAL A 101 -15.03 -3.30 10.47
CA VAL A 101 -16.01 -4.05 9.67
C VAL A 101 -15.49 -4.17 8.23
N THR A 102 -14.52 -5.05 8.04
CA THR A 102 -14.01 -5.38 6.71
C THR A 102 -14.47 -6.79 6.36
N LEU A 103 -15.25 -6.90 5.32
CA LEU A 103 -15.68 -8.17 4.75
C LEU A 103 -15.31 -8.18 3.27
N GLY A 104 -14.42 -9.10 2.88
CA GLY A 104 -14.10 -9.35 1.48
C GLY A 104 -12.68 -8.98 1.07
N VAL A 105 -12.52 -8.88 -0.25
CA VAL A 105 -11.26 -8.52 -0.91
C VAL A 105 -11.47 -7.24 -1.71
N GLY A 106 -10.60 -6.26 -1.49
CA GLY A 106 -10.56 -5.02 -2.26
C GLY A 106 -9.20 -4.85 -2.93
N LYS A 107 -9.19 -4.22 -4.09
CA LYS A 107 -7.98 -3.85 -4.82
C LYS A 107 -7.99 -2.36 -5.12
N ARG A 108 -6.83 -1.73 -5.01
CA ARG A 108 -6.64 -0.33 -5.36
C ARG A 108 -5.23 -0.10 -5.87
N SER A 109 -5.02 1.01 -6.55
CA SER A 109 -3.70 1.50 -6.93
C SER A 109 -3.33 2.70 -6.07
N GLU A 110 -2.04 2.86 -5.81
CA GLU A 110 -1.51 3.99 -5.04
C GLU A 110 -0.35 4.63 -5.81
N VAL A 111 -0.38 5.96 -5.91
CA VAL A 111 0.71 6.76 -6.46
C VAL A 111 1.12 7.78 -5.41
N ILE A 112 2.38 7.78 -5.02
CA ILE A 112 2.95 8.71 -4.06
C ILE A 112 3.98 9.56 -4.80
N LEU A 113 3.74 10.87 -4.83
CA LEU A 113 4.62 11.87 -5.45
C LEU A 113 5.50 12.51 -4.37
N PHE A 114 6.80 12.37 -4.50
CA PHE A 114 7.78 13.14 -3.73
C PHE A 114 8.05 14.45 -4.47
N MET A 115 7.40 15.52 -4.04
CA MET A 115 7.45 16.81 -4.74
C MET A 115 8.78 17.55 -4.56
N THR A 116 9.57 17.16 -3.56
CA THR A 116 10.88 17.73 -3.27
C THR A 116 11.96 16.67 -3.21
N GLN A 117 13.20 17.04 -3.57
CA GLN A 117 14.34 16.13 -3.48
C GLN A 117 14.61 15.70 -2.04
N GLU A 118 14.45 16.61 -1.07
CA GLU A 118 14.61 16.32 0.35
C GLU A 118 13.65 15.19 0.81
N ALA A 119 12.38 15.26 0.41
CA ALA A 119 11.40 14.22 0.75
C ALA A 119 11.77 12.86 0.13
N LEU A 120 12.25 12.86 -1.11
CA LEU A 120 12.73 11.65 -1.80
C LEU A 120 13.97 11.06 -1.11
N ASP A 121 14.93 11.90 -0.74
CA ASP A 121 16.17 11.47 -0.08
C ASP A 121 15.88 10.90 1.32
N HIS A 122 14.99 11.53 2.07
CA HIS A 122 14.52 11.03 3.36
C HIS A 122 13.85 9.66 3.23
N PHE A 123 13.00 9.48 2.24
CA PHE A 123 12.36 8.19 1.94
C PHE A 123 13.40 7.12 1.59
N THR A 124 14.29 7.39 0.64
CA THR A 124 15.23 6.41 0.10
C THR A 124 16.32 6.01 1.08
N SER A 125 16.68 6.88 2.03
CA SER A 125 17.65 6.61 3.10
C SER A 125 17.06 5.79 4.25
N SER A 126 15.74 5.71 4.38
CA SER A 126 15.08 4.97 5.45
C SER A 126 15.15 3.45 5.22
N LYS A 127 15.36 2.68 6.30
CA LYS A 127 15.30 1.20 6.25
C LYS A 127 13.89 0.62 6.23
N GLY A 128 12.90 1.44 6.43
CA GLY A 128 11.47 1.15 6.45
C GLY A 128 10.74 2.42 6.78
N TRP A 129 9.81 2.79 5.91
CA TRP A 129 9.08 4.05 6.03
C TRP A 129 7.66 3.77 6.52
N HIS A 130 7.34 4.30 7.70
CA HIS A 130 6.00 4.19 8.28
C HIS A 130 5.22 5.45 7.96
N ILE A 131 4.09 5.31 7.30
CA ILE A 131 3.20 6.42 7.01
C ILE A 131 2.35 6.69 8.25
N GLY A 132 2.51 7.86 8.82
CA GLY A 132 1.77 8.34 9.99
C GLY A 132 1.67 9.86 9.99
N ALA A 133 1.20 10.43 11.09
CA ALA A 133 1.01 11.88 11.25
C ALA A 133 2.29 12.68 10.99
N ASP A 134 3.45 12.11 11.29
CA ASP A 134 4.75 12.79 11.20
C ASP A 134 5.38 12.74 9.80
N THR A 135 4.83 11.97 8.86
CA THR A 135 5.43 11.84 7.51
C THR A 135 5.08 12.98 6.57
N GLY A 136 4.14 13.84 6.95
CA GLY A 136 3.74 15.00 6.14
C GLY A 136 3.11 14.64 4.80
N ILE A 137 2.71 13.37 4.60
CA ILE A 137 1.99 12.96 3.40
C ILE A 137 0.55 13.48 3.43
N ALA A 138 0.11 14.10 2.35
CA ALA A 138 -1.27 14.48 2.16
C ALA A 138 -1.93 13.59 1.10
N ILE A 139 -3.13 13.11 1.37
CA ILE A 139 -3.89 12.35 0.39
C ILE A 139 -4.75 13.30 -0.44
N ALA A 140 -4.51 13.31 -1.74
CA ALA A 140 -5.28 14.12 -2.68
C ALA A 140 -6.68 13.55 -2.84
N LYS A 141 -7.68 14.41 -2.60
CA LYS A 141 -9.10 14.13 -2.81
C LYS A 141 -9.59 15.03 -3.92
N ALA A 142 -10.35 14.46 -4.86
CA ALA A 142 -11.03 15.26 -5.86
C ALA A 142 -12.24 15.93 -5.24
N GLY A 143 -12.36 17.26 -5.42
CA GLY A 143 -13.58 18.00 -5.14
C GLY A 143 -14.69 17.68 -6.14
N ALA A 144 -15.85 18.30 -5.97
CA ALA A 144 -17.05 18.09 -6.80
C ALA A 144 -16.82 18.38 -8.30
N GLY A 145 -15.84 19.22 -8.64
CA GLY A 145 -15.45 19.54 -10.02
C GLY A 145 -14.25 18.74 -10.54
N GLY A 146 -13.76 17.76 -9.78
CA GLY A 146 -12.54 17.01 -10.13
C GLY A 146 -11.25 17.77 -9.81
N GLU A 147 -11.32 18.93 -9.19
CA GLU A 147 -10.17 19.72 -8.78
C GLU A 147 -9.59 19.20 -7.46
N TYR A 148 -8.27 19.26 -7.34
CA TYR A 148 -7.59 18.94 -6.10
C TYR A 148 -7.49 20.16 -5.20
N ASP A 149 -7.53 19.93 -3.89
CA ASP A 149 -7.26 20.96 -2.91
C ASP A 149 -5.82 21.51 -3.07
N SER A 150 -5.71 22.81 -3.26
CA SER A 150 -4.44 23.48 -3.51
C SER A 150 -3.46 23.39 -2.34
N GLU A 151 -3.94 23.30 -1.11
CA GLU A 151 -3.08 23.15 0.08
C GLU A 151 -2.48 21.74 0.14
N THR A 152 -3.24 20.72 -0.27
CA THR A 152 -2.73 19.36 -0.44
C THR A 152 -1.60 19.32 -1.47
N LEU A 153 -1.76 19.97 -2.61
CA LEU A 153 -0.76 19.97 -3.68
C LEU A 153 0.53 20.77 -3.33
N LYS A 154 0.53 21.60 -2.30
CA LYS A 154 1.72 22.30 -1.79
C LYS A 154 2.57 21.45 -0.86
N LYS A 155 2.11 20.27 -0.47
CA LYS A 155 2.86 19.38 0.42
C LYS A 155 4.05 18.76 -0.29
N SER A 156 5.10 18.47 0.47
CA SER A 156 6.31 17.82 -0.06
C SER A 156 6.09 16.37 -0.49
N ILE A 157 5.02 15.73 0.02
CA ILE A 157 4.62 14.38 -0.36
C ILE A 157 3.10 14.35 -0.54
N VAL A 158 2.66 13.91 -1.73
CA VAL A 158 1.24 13.82 -2.07
C VAL A 158 0.92 12.39 -2.50
N GLY A 159 -0.06 11.78 -1.85
CA GLY A 159 -0.56 10.44 -2.16
C GLY A 159 -1.88 10.48 -2.92
N PHE A 160 -2.04 9.60 -3.88
CA PHE A 160 -3.27 9.37 -4.62
C PHE A 160 -3.64 7.90 -4.49
N VAL A 161 -4.89 7.64 -4.11
CA VAL A 161 -5.43 6.29 -4.00
C VAL A 161 -6.64 6.19 -4.93
N PHE A 162 -6.63 5.21 -5.82
CA PHE A 162 -7.67 5.08 -6.83
C PHE A 162 -7.92 3.61 -7.19
N GLY A 163 -9.08 3.36 -7.75
CA GLY A 163 -9.49 2.08 -8.29
C GLY A 163 -10.08 2.25 -9.69
N GLU A 164 -10.72 1.21 -10.21
CA GLU A 164 -11.33 1.23 -11.55
C GLU A 164 -12.33 2.38 -11.75
N LYS A 165 -13.01 2.81 -10.68
CA LYS A 165 -14.04 3.86 -10.72
C LYS A 165 -13.50 5.28 -10.45
N GLY A 166 -12.21 5.45 -10.25
CA GLY A 166 -11.59 6.75 -9.95
C GLY A 166 -10.97 6.83 -8.55
N LEU A 167 -10.76 8.06 -8.07
CA LEU A 167 -10.17 8.29 -6.74
C LEU A 167 -11.08 7.76 -5.62
N ILE A 168 -10.43 7.18 -4.61
CA ILE A 168 -11.09 6.68 -3.41
C ILE A 168 -10.97 7.78 -2.33
N ALA A 169 -12.06 8.51 -2.11
CA ALA A 169 -12.08 9.72 -1.30
C ALA A 169 -11.84 9.50 0.21
N ASP A 170 -12.17 8.32 0.71
CA ASP A 170 -12.01 7.91 2.11
C ASP A 170 -10.80 7.02 2.34
N ALA A 171 -9.93 6.87 1.32
CA ALA A 171 -8.72 6.11 1.45
C ALA A 171 -7.72 6.80 2.40
N SER A 172 -7.04 5.99 3.18
CA SER A 172 -5.90 6.40 4.01
C SER A 172 -4.71 5.51 3.70
N LEU A 173 -3.53 6.11 3.72
CA LEU A 173 -2.25 5.39 3.72
C LEU A 173 -1.67 5.29 5.13
N GLU A 174 -2.30 5.93 6.11
CA GLU A 174 -1.84 5.95 7.50
C GLU A 174 -1.76 4.53 8.07
N GLY A 175 -0.69 4.25 8.80
CA GLY A 175 -0.42 2.92 9.33
C GLY A 175 0.26 1.97 8.34
N SER A 176 0.46 2.39 7.09
CA SER A 176 1.21 1.60 6.12
C SER A 176 2.71 1.64 6.41
N LYS A 177 3.35 0.48 6.23
CA LYS A 177 4.80 0.35 6.25
C LYS A 177 5.29 0.05 4.84
N ILE A 178 6.16 0.93 4.35
CA ILE A 178 6.81 0.74 3.05
C ILE A 178 8.26 0.30 3.28
N SER A 179 8.65 -0.82 2.67
CA SER A 179 9.95 -1.43 2.84
C SER A 179 10.56 -1.76 1.49
N LYS A 180 11.87 -1.53 1.35
CA LYS A 180 12.60 -1.90 0.14
C LYS A 180 12.67 -3.41 0.00
N ILE A 181 12.39 -3.93 -1.18
CA ILE A 181 12.43 -5.37 -1.48
C ILE A 181 13.52 -5.68 -2.51
N LYS A 182 14.03 -6.92 -2.44
CA LYS A 182 14.84 -7.49 -3.50
C LYS A 182 13.90 -8.22 -4.45
N THR A 183 13.96 -7.89 -5.71
CA THR A 183 13.18 -8.52 -6.78
C THR A 183 14.11 -9.32 -7.69
N THR A 184 13.65 -10.43 -8.17
CA THR A 184 14.35 -11.28 -9.15
C THR A 184 14.04 -10.85 -10.58
#